data_c0736591499dc7a536aeaec3c5325e0a
#
_entry.id   c0736591499dc7a536aeaec3c5325e0a
#
_cell.length_a   1.000
_cell.length_b   1.000
_cell.length_c   1.000
_cell.angle_alpha   90.00
_cell.angle_beta   90.00
_cell.angle_gamma   90.00
#
_symmetry.space_group_name_H-M   'P 1'
#
loop_
_entity.id
_entity.type
_entity.pdbx_description
1 polymer ?
#
loop_
_entity_poly.entity_id
_entity_poly.type
_entity_poly.pdbx_seq_one_letter_code
_entity_poly.pdbx_strand_id
1 'polypeptide(L)'
;MGAFGLASLLGLSCAVLWNGRDREPEAYRALLPAIALAFLVLAAQYPLNMASFLHQKTFDLYAFAFDGSLGVEPSFVPGRFLNSKPWLFPFLKVSYLGILLAMAALYCGFMRRREKPIWEIIEVLFASAMVGYAFFSIFPVCGPRYAFERDFPDMVVPYAAFHRLTLAKIPVSWLFPRNGVPSLHLTWALLIWLNTRSLPRLARLAALALVLATVFDTLDSGEHYLFDLVVALPFTLWMQAWMARTVSIRDRRRWFPAVCGCTLFQAWLVIGRFGFHLIMIGRAVPWFLVVASSTVSIVWAMKLPAMFPEMLLPAGADLRVMTAVATDQNSRTQQLTIINDYDLILWS
;
A
#
# COMPACT_ATOMS: atom_id res chain seq x y z
N MET A 1 -4.06 1.55 -18.81
CA MET A 1 -4.18 0.59 -17.69
C MET A 1 -5.02 -0.65 -18.03
N GLY A 2 -6.19 -0.53 -18.69
CA GLY A 2 -7.11 -1.64 -18.89
C GLY A 2 -6.53 -2.87 -19.61
N ALA A 3 -5.86 -2.68 -20.76
CA ALA A 3 -5.37 -3.81 -21.56
C ALA A 3 -4.25 -4.60 -20.88
N PHE A 4 -3.32 -3.92 -20.19
CA PHE A 4 -2.19 -4.57 -19.50
C PHE A 4 -2.66 -5.30 -18.23
N GLY A 5 -3.57 -4.69 -17.46
CA GLY A 5 -4.20 -5.33 -16.31
C GLY A 5 -5.00 -6.57 -16.72
N LEU A 6 -5.79 -6.47 -17.80
CA LEU A 6 -6.55 -7.58 -18.33
C LEU A 6 -5.64 -8.72 -18.82
N ALA A 7 -4.57 -8.41 -19.56
CA ALA A 7 -3.59 -9.39 -20.02
C ALA A 7 -2.88 -10.10 -18.85
N SER A 8 -2.51 -9.36 -17.81
CA SER A 8 -1.89 -9.92 -16.60
C SER A 8 -2.85 -10.88 -15.87
N LEU A 9 -4.12 -10.53 -15.78
CA LEU A 9 -5.14 -11.34 -15.14
C LEU A 9 -5.53 -12.55 -15.96
N LEU A 10 -5.58 -12.42 -17.28
CA LEU A 10 -5.74 -13.58 -18.18
C LEU A 10 -4.55 -14.52 -18.06
N GLY A 11 -3.32 -13.99 -18.07
CA GLY A 11 -2.11 -14.78 -17.86
C GLY A 11 -2.12 -15.51 -16.51
N LEU A 12 -2.55 -14.84 -15.44
CA LEU A 12 -2.72 -15.44 -14.12
C LEU A 12 -3.78 -16.55 -14.14
N SER A 13 -4.94 -16.27 -14.73
CA SER A 13 -6.03 -17.26 -14.85
C SER A 13 -5.57 -18.49 -15.63
N CYS A 14 -4.84 -18.29 -16.73
CA CYS A 14 -4.23 -19.38 -17.50
C CYS A 14 -3.19 -20.17 -16.68
N ALA A 15 -2.34 -19.48 -15.91
CA ALA A 15 -1.33 -20.13 -15.06
C ALA A 15 -1.98 -20.95 -13.94
N VAL A 16 -3.05 -20.43 -13.33
CA VAL A 16 -3.83 -21.15 -12.30
C VAL A 16 -4.52 -22.36 -12.88
N LEU A 17 -5.15 -22.25 -14.08
CA LEU A 17 -5.78 -23.36 -14.76
C LEU A 17 -4.76 -24.43 -15.18
N TRP A 18 -3.59 -24.01 -15.69
CA TRP A 18 -2.53 -24.92 -16.09
C TRP A 18 -1.97 -25.72 -14.92
N ASN A 19 -1.68 -25.04 -13.80
CA ASN A 19 -1.20 -25.70 -12.58
C ASN A 19 -2.29 -26.51 -11.86
N GLY A 20 -3.56 -26.18 -12.05
CA GLY A 20 -4.70 -26.87 -11.46
C GLY A 20 -5.18 -28.08 -12.25
N ARG A 21 -4.66 -28.31 -13.49
CA ARG A 21 -5.08 -29.39 -14.37
C ARG A 21 -4.90 -30.79 -13.76
N ASP A 22 -3.91 -30.94 -12.87
CA ASP A 22 -3.58 -32.21 -12.20
C ASP A 22 -4.03 -32.23 -10.73
N ARG A 23 -4.80 -31.26 -10.26
CA ARG A 23 -5.11 -31.09 -8.82
C ARG A 23 -6.54 -30.59 -8.64
N GLU A 24 -7.23 -31.32 -7.78
CA GLU A 24 -8.50 -31.11 -7.06
C GLU A 24 -9.36 -29.84 -7.29
N PRO A 25 -10.68 -29.93 -7.06
CA PRO A 25 -11.66 -28.86 -7.26
C PRO A 25 -11.34 -27.54 -6.52
N GLU A 26 -10.44 -27.55 -5.56
CA GLU A 26 -9.96 -26.35 -4.86
C GLU A 26 -9.17 -25.37 -5.76
N ALA A 27 -8.49 -25.87 -6.79
CA ALA A 27 -7.78 -25.02 -7.76
C ALA A 27 -8.74 -24.12 -8.54
N TYR A 28 -9.95 -24.58 -8.82
CA TYR A 28 -10.97 -23.77 -9.50
C TYR A 28 -11.57 -22.69 -8.58
N ARG A 29 -11.65 -22.94 -7.27
CA ARG A 29 -12.07 -21.93 -6.29
C ARG A 29 -11.11 -20.76 -6.22
N ALA A 30 -9.85 -20.99 -6.52
CA ALA A 30 -8.82 -19.95 -6.56
C ALA A 30 -8.95 -19.00 -7.78
N LEU A 31 -9.65 -19.42 -8.84
CA LEU A 31 -9.94 -18.55 -9.99
C LEU A 31 -10.93 -17.44 -9.66
N LEU A 32 -11.88 -17.69 -8.77
CA LEU A 32 -12.91 -16.72 -8.43
C LEU A 32 -12.34 -15.38 -7.92
N PRO A 33 -11.37 -15.35 -6.95
CA PRO A 33 -10.73 -14.11 -6.54
C PRO A 33 -9.90 -13.43 -7.63
N ALA A 34 -9.24 -14.20 -8.51
CA ALA A 34 -8.49 -13.64 -9.63
C ALA A 34 -9.43 -12.92 -10.62
N ILE A 35 -10.57 -13.55 -10.93
CA ILE A 35 -11.62 -12.96 -11.74
C ILE A 35 -12.23 -11.73 -11.04
N ALA A 36 -12.51 -11.82 -9.73
CA ALA A 36 -13.02 -10.70 -8.94
C ALA A 36 -12.05 -9.51 -8.94
N LEU A 37 -10.74 -9.74 -8.86
CA LEU A 37 -9.72 -8.70 -8.95
C LEU A 37 -9.72 -8.04 -10.34
N ALA A 38 -9.92 -8.83 -11.42
CA ALA A 38 -10.06 -8.30 -12.77
C ALA A 38 -11.27 -7.38 -12.90
N PHE A 39 -12.42 -7.82 -12.38
CA PHE A 39 -13.63 -7.01 -12.36
C PHE A 39 -13.46 -5.76 -11.51
N LEU A 40 -12.76 -5.83 -10.38
CA LEU A 40 -12.46 -4.66 -9.56
C LEU A 40 -11.68 -3.60 -10.35
N VAL A 41 -10.61 -4.02 -11.07
CA VAL A 41 -9.79 -3.09 -11.88
C VAL A 41 -10.64 -2.42 -12.97
N LEU A 42 -11.51 -3.17 -13.63
CA LEU A 42 -12.43 -2.61 -14.63
C LEU A 42 -13.50 -1.71 -13.99
N ALA A 43 -14.10 -2.15 -12.90
CA ALA A 43 -15.12 -1.41 -12.17
C ALA A 43 -14.56 -0.15 -11.48
N ALA A 44 -13.26 -0.12 -11.16
CA ALA A 44 -12.60 1.02 -10.53
C ALA A 44 -12.69 2.32 -11.33
N GLN A 45 -12.80 2.22 -12.66
CA GLN A 45 -12.96 3.40 -13.51
C GLN A 45 -14.26 4.16 -13.20
N TYR A 46 -15.32 3.43 -12.83
CA TYR A 46 -16.61 4.04 -12.54
C TYR A 46 -16.58 4.97 -11.30
N PRO A 47 -16.17 4.52 -10.10
CA PRO A 47 -16.09 5.39 -8.94
C PRO A 47 -15.05 6.51 -9.10
N LEU A 48 -13.95 6.29 -9.84
CA LEU A 48 -12.97 7.34 -10.15
C LEU A 48 -13.58 8.43 -11.01
N ASN A 49 -14.31 8.08 -12.07
CA ASN A 49 -14.99 9.03 -12.93
C ASN A 49 -16.10 9.77 -12.17
N MET A 50 -16.86 9.07 -11.32
CA MET A 50 -17.87 9.69 -10.46
C MET A 50 -17.25 10.69 -9.48
N ALA A 51 -16.16 10.34 -8.82
CA ALA A 51 -15.45 11.26 -7.94
C ALA A 51 -14.99 12.51 -8.68
N SER A 52 -14.49 12.36 -9.92
CA SER A 52 -14.06 13.48 -10.77
C SER A 52 -15.24 14.38 -11.18
N PHE A 53 -16.37 13.79 -11.51
CA PHE A 53 -17.59 14.52 -11.88
C PHE A 53 -18.20 15.27 -10.70
N LEU A 54 -18.28 14.63 -9.53
CA LEU A 54 -18.86 15.21 -8.32
C LEU A 54 -17.98 16.31 -7.70
N HIS A 55 -16.65 16.20 -7.82
CA HIS A 55 -15.69 17.07 -7.17
C HIS A 55 -14.88 17.88 -8.18
N GLN A 56 -15.48 18.94 -8.71
CA GLN A 56 -14.79 19.85 -9.63
C GLN A 56 -13.71 20.72 -8.95
N LYS A 57 -13.75 20.82 -7.61
CA LYS A 57 -12.74 21.48 -6.78
C LYS A 57 -12.08 20.47 -5.85
N THR A 58 -10.76 20.53 -5.78
CA THR A 58 -9.92 19.55 -5.08
C THR A 58 -9.11 20.18 -3.94
N PHE A 59 -8.58 19.33 -3.05
CA PHE A 59 -7.71 19.73 -1.96
C PHE A 59 -6.22 19.75 -2.33
N ASP A 60 -5.88 19.79 -3.62
CA ASP A 60 -4.48 19.76 -4.06
C ASP A 60 -3.62 20.85 -3.45
N LEU A 61 -4.16 22.07 -3.26
CA LEU A 61 -3.42 23.14 -2.61
C LEU A 61 -3.07 22.84 -1.15
N TYR A 62 -3.87 22.02 -0.46
CA TYR A 62 -3.58 21.58 0.91
C TYR A 62 -2.45 20.55 0.94
N ALA A 63 -2.46 19.57 0.02
CA ALA A 63 -1.41 18.58 -0.11
C ALA A 63 -0.08 19.25 -0.55
N PHE A 64 -0.14 20.19 -1.50
CA PHE A 64 1.00 20.99 -1.93
C PHE A 64 1.59 21.84 -0.79
N ALA A 65 0.74 22.48 0.01
CA ALA A 65 1.18 23.26 1.16
C ALA A 65 1.84 22.38 2.23
N PHE A 66 1.35 21.15 2.44
CA PHE A 66 2.01 20.19 3.30
C PHE A 66 3.41 19.85 2.79
N ASP A 67 3.55 19.47 1.51
CA ASP A 67 4.83 19.15 0.91
C ASP A 67 5.81 20.34 1.03
N GLY A 68 5.34 21.55 0.74
CA GLY A 68 6.14 22.78 0.90
C GLY A 68 6.55 23.08 2.33
N SER A 69 5.74 22.69 3.35
CA SER A 69 6.06 22.88 4.76
C SER A 69 7.31 22.12 5.21
N LEU A 70 7.66 21.04 4.50
CA LEU A 70 8.90 20.28 4.72
C LEU A 70 10.17 21.07 4.33
N GLY A 71 10.00 22.16 3.61
CA GLY A 71 11.11 22.99 3.09
C GLY A 71 11.80 22.40 1.88
N VAL A 72 11.21 21.35 1.30
CA VAL A 72 11.54 20.72 0.02
C VAL A 72 10.25 20.57 -0.77
N GLU A 73 10.37 20.29 -2.05
CA GLU A 73 9.22 20.00 -2.92
C GLU A 73 9.29 18.53 -3.37
N PRO A 74 8.82 17.58 -2.55
CA PRO A 74 9.08 16.15 -2.74
C PRO A 74 8.60 15.59 -4.07
N SER A 75 7.57 16.17 -4.68
CA SER A 75 7.06 15.74 -5.98
C SER A 75 7.74 16.48 -7.13
N PHE A 76 8.05 17.76 -6.97
CA PHE A 76 8.62 18.60 -8.04
C PHE A 76 10.12 18.29 -8.27
N VAL A 77 10.88 18.02 -7.20
CA VAL A 77 12.30 17.68 -7.31
C VAL A 77 12.53 16.39 -8.10
N PRO A 78 11.88 15.24 -7.80
CA PRO A 78 11.98 14.05 -8.64
C PRO A 78 11.47 14.28 -10.05
N GLY A 79 10.39 15.05 -10.25
CA GLY A 79 9.86 15.36 -11.58
C GLY A 79 10.87 16.11 -12.46
N ARG A 80 11.55 17.13 -11.90
CA ARG A 80 12.66 17.83 -12.60
C ARG A 80 13.82 16.89 -12.92
N PHE A 81 14.16 15.98 -11.98
CA PHE A 81 15.20 14.99 -12.21
C PHE A 81 14.83 14.06 -13.39
N LEU A 82 13.62 13.55 -13.42
CA LEU A 82 13.13 12.68 -14.50
C LEU A 82 13.13 13.39 -15.85
N ASN A 83 12.68 14.66 -15.91
CA ASN A 83 12.73 15.47 -17.12
C ASN A 83 14.17 15.61 -17.65
N SER A 84 15.17 15.65 -16.77
CA SER A 84 16.60 15.67 -17.15
C SER A 84 17.12 14.31 -17.62
N LYS A 85 16.40 13.20 -17.35
CA LYS A 85 16.80 11.82 -17.66
C LYS A 85 15.63 11.02 -18.26
N PRO A 86 15.10 11.43 -19.43
CA PRO A 86 13.87 10.85 -19.99
C PRO A 86 13.97 9.35 -20.31
N TRP A 87 15.17 8.79 -20.42
CA TRP A 87 15.39 7.37 -20.61
C TRP A 87 14.98 6.51 -19.39
N LEU A 88 14.88 7.09 -18.19
CA LEU A 88 14.40 6.40 -16.99
C LEU A 88 12.87 6.18 -17.01
N PHE A 89 12.13 7.02 -17.72
CA PHE A 89 10.68 7.00 -17.73
C PHE A 89 10.06 5.62 -18.07
N PRO A 90 10.51 4.87 -19.09
CA PRO A 90 9.97 3.55 -19.38
C PRO A 90 10.15 2.56 -18.24
N PHE A 91 11.31 2.59 -17.55
CA PHE A 91 11.59 1.68 -16.42
C PHE A 91 10.70 1.95 -15.23
N LEU A 92 10.50 3.22 -14.89
CA LEU A 92 9.61 3.62 -13.79
C LEU A 92 8.16 3.28 -14.10
N LYS A 93 7.71 3.56 -15.32
CA LYS A 93 6.34 3.21 -15.76
C LYS A 93 6.08 1.71 -15.72
N VAL A 94 7.08 0.88 -15.99
CA VAL A 94 6.97 -0.58 -15.82
C VAL A 94 6.73 -0.96 -14.37
N SER A 95 7.36 -0.30 -13.39
CA SER A 95 7.11 -0.58 -11.97
C SER A 95 5.68 -0.25 -11.56
N TYR A 96 5.16 0.89 -12.00
CA TYR A 96 3.80 1.33 -11.74
C TYR A 96 2.74 0.35 -12.32
N LEU A 97 2.94 -0.06 -13.57
CA LEU A 97 2.08 -1.05 -14.21
C LEU A 97 2.32 -2.46 -13.68
N GLY A 98 3.52 -2.72 -13.15
CA GLY A 98 3.96 -4.01 -12.63
C GLY A 98 3.29 -4.44 -11.33
N ILE A 99 2.61 -3.54 -10.60
CA ILE A 99 1.92 -3.87 -9.35
C ILE A 99 0.91 -5.00 -9.55
N LEU A 100 0.14 -4.98 -10.64
CA LEU A 100 -0.82 -6.05 -10.94
C LEU A 100 -0.13 -7.38 -11.24
N LEU A 101 1.02 -7.35 -11.95
CA LEU A 101 1.85 -8.55 -12.18
C LEU A 101 2.45 -9.08 -10.88
N ALA A 102 2.92 -8.20 -10.00
CA ALA A 102 3.46 -8.58 -8.70
C ALA A 102 2.39 -9.20 -7.80
N MET A 103 1.16 -8.66 -7.81
CA MET A 103 0.00 -9.27 -7.13
C MET A 103 -0.26 -10.68 -7.65
N ALA A 104 -0.28 -10.84 -8.98
CA ALA A 104 -0.47 -12.12 -9.63
C ALA A 104 0.63 -13.13 -9.25
N ALA A 105 1.89 -12.70 -9.28
CA ALA A 105 3.04 -13.52 -8.91
C ALA A 105 3.00 -13.93 -7.43
N LEU A 106 2.64 -13.01 -6.54
CA LEU A 106 2.46 -13.27 -5.12
C LEU A 106 1.39 -14.35 -4.89
N TYR A 107 0.23 -14.17 -5.51
CA TYR A 107 -0.87 -15.12 -5.44
C TYR A 107 -0.46 -16.52 -5.92
N CYS A 108 0.19 -16.63 -7.09
CA CYS A 108 0.72 -17.88 -7.61
C CYS A 108 1.76 -18.52 -6.66
N GLY A 109 2.61 -17.69 -6.03
CA GLY A 109 3.60 -18.15 -5.06
C GLY A 109 2.97 -18.87 -3.86
N PHE A 110 1.89 -18.30 -3.32
CA PHE A 110 1.15 -18.91 -2.20
C PHE A 110 0.40 -20.19 -2.63
N MET A 111 -0.29 -20.15 -3.77
CA MET A 111 -0.96 -21.33 -4.33
C MET A 111 -0.01 -22.52 -4.45
N ARG A 112 1.18 -22.29 -4.98
CA ARG A 112 2.20 -23.33 -5.19
C ARG A 112 2.68 -23.95 -3.87
N ARG A 113 2.73 -23.16 -2.79
CA ARG A 113 3.22 -23.61 -1.48
C ARG A 113 2.14 -24.23 -0.61
N ARG A 114 0.87 -24.22 -1.04
CA ARG A 114 -0.30 -24.65 -0.22
C ARG A 114 -0.39 -23.91 1.12
N GLU A 115 0.12 -22.67 1.18
CA GLU A 115 0.04 -21.84 2.38
C GLU A 115 -1.41 -21.36 2.58
N LYS A 116 -1.92 -21.45 3.80
CA LYS A 116 -3.08 -20.67 4.23
C LYS A 116 -2.58 -19.22 4.39
N PRO A 117 -3.31 -18.25 4.13
CA PRO A 117 -4.63 -17.99 3.57
C PRO A 117 -4.53 -17.09 2.33
N ILE A 118 -4.46 -17.70 1.18
CA ILE A 118 -4.41 -16.98 -0.12
C ILE A 118 -5.57 -15.98 -0.26
N TRP A 119 -6.70 -16.31 0.29
CA TRP A 119 -7.90 -15.50 0.29
C TRP A 119 -7.74 -14.16 1.00
N GLU A 120 -6.98 -14.11 2.11
CA GLU A 120 -6.78 -12.88 2.85
C GLU A 120 -6.01 -11.83 2.05
N ILE A 121 -5.05 -12.25 1.23
CA ILE A 121 -4.25 -11.32 0.42
C ILE A 121 -5.11 -10.60 -0.63
N ILE A 122 -5.92 -11.36 -1.38
CA ILE A 122 -6.82 -10.76 -2.39
C ILE A 122 -7.91 -9.95 -1.71
N GLU A 123 -8.45 -10.43 -0.60
CA GLU A 123 -9.43 -9.70 0.17
C GLU A 123 -8.89 -8.37 0.71
N VAL A 124 -7.64 -8.34 1.22
CA VAL A 124 -7.00 -7.11 1.68
C VAL A 124 -6.82 -6.13 0.53
N LEU A 125 -6.36 -6.60 -0.64
CA LEU A 125 -6.22 -5.77 -1.83
C LEU A 125 -7.57 -5.22 -2.29
N PHE A 126 -8.60 -6.07 -2.33
CA PHE A 126 -9.95 -5.67 -2.70
C PHE A 126 -10.55 -4.68 -1.69
N ALA A 127 -10.47 -4.98 -0.39
CA ALA A 127 -10.99 -4.11 0.66
C ALA A 127 -10.28 -2.75 0.68
N SER A 128 -8.95 -2.72 0.50
CA SER A 128 -8.20 -1.48 0.43
C SER A 128 -8.60 -0.61 -0.76
N ALA A 129 -8.91 -1.23 -1.92
CA ALA A 129 -9.43 -0.51 -3.07
C ALA A 129 -10.80 0.10 -2.78
N MET A 130 -11.75 -0.69 -2.26
CA MET A 130 -13.11 -0.23 -1.98
C MET A 130 -13.14 0.90 -0.96
N VAL A 131 -12.38 0.76 0.14
CA VAL A 131 -12.27 1.78 1.17
C VAL A 131 -11.53 3.02 0.63
N GLY A 132 -10.45 2.84 -0.12
CA GLY A 132 -9.71 3.93 -0.75
C GLY A 132 -10.57 4.75 -1.70
N TYR A 133 -11.39 4.12 -2.53
CA TYR A 133 -12.32 4.82 -3.44
C TYR A 133 -13.34 5.68 -2.68
N ALA A 134 -13.82 5.23 -1.52
CA ALA A 134 -14.68 6.07 -0.68
C ALA A 134 -13.94 7.35 -0.21
N PHE A 135 -12.66 7.22 0.17
CA PHE A 135 -11.86 8.37 0.60
C PHE A 135 -11.50 9.34 -0.53
N PHE A 136 -11.42 8.88 -1.78
CA PHE A 136 -11.26 9.78 -2.93
C PHE A 136 -12.42 10.79 -3.07
N SER A 137 -13.61 10.42 -2.61
CA SER A 137 -14.74 11.35 -2.55
C SER A 137 -14.73 12.24 -1.29
N ILE A 138 -14.14 11.78 -0.17
CA ILE A 138 -14.06 12.55 1.08
C ILE A 138 -12.95 13.60 1.01
N PHE A 139 -11.80 13.22 0.45
CA PHE A 139 -10.63 14.07 0.32
C PHE A 139 -10.09 14.06 -1.13
N PRO A 140 -10.83 14.66 -2.08
CA PRO A 140 -10.45 14.63 -3.50
C PRO A 140 -9.17 15.41 -3.76
N VAL A 141 -8.13 14.70 -4.19
CA VAL A 141 -6.82 15.20 -4.62
C VAL A 141 -6.46 14.52 -5.92
N CYS A 142 -5.86 15.25 -6.85
CA CYS A 142 -5.48 14.74 -8.17
C CYS A 142 -4.00 14.41 -8.29
N GLY A 143 -3.15 15.18 -7.64
CA GLY A 143 -1.71 15.19 -7.82
C GLY A 143 -1.19 16.42 -8.59
N PRO A 144 0.09 16.79 -8.37
CA PRO A 144 0.66 18.07 -8.86
C PRO A 144 0.61 18.20 -10.37
N ARG A 145 0.82 17.14 -11.12
CA ARG A 145 0.73 17.14 -12.59
C ARG A 145 -0.61 17.63 -13.11
N TYR A 146 -1.69 17.28 -12.43
CA TYR A 146 -3.05 17.64 -12.86
C TYR A 146 -3.52 18.96 -12.26
N ALA A 147 -3.03 19.27 -11.05
CA ALA A 147 -3.40 20.50 -10.36
C ALA A 147 -2.67 21.73 -10.89
N PHE A 148 -1.41 21.57 -11.30
CA PHE A 148 -0.55 22.64 -11.79
C PHE A 148 -0.20 22.53 -13.28
N GLU A 149 -0.64 21.47 -13.95
CA GLU A 149 -0.54 21.27 -15.39
C GLU A 149 0.84 21.66 -15.98
N ARG A 150 0.92 22.79 -16.68
CA ARG A 150 2.14 23.26 -17.36
C ARG A 150 3.24 23.72 -16.40
N ASP A 151 2.89 24.08 -15.17
CA ASP A 151 3.86 24.55 -14.18
C ASP A 151 4.58 23.38 -13.49
N PHE A 152 4.03 22.17 -13.58
CA PHE A 152 4.70 20.96 -13.10
C PHE A 152 5.65 20.40 -14.18
N PRO A 153 6.89 20.01 -13.83
CA PRO A 153 7.53 20.05 -12.49
C PRO A 153 8.40 21.28 -12.25
N ASP A 154 8.36 22.29 -13.12
CA ASP A 154 9.35 23.37 -13.14
C ASP A 154 9.03 24.53 -12.19
N MET A 155 7.80 24.58 -11.66
CA MET A 155 7.42 25.57 -10.63
C MET A 155 8.30 25.41 -9.38
N VAL A 156 8.87 26.53 -8.92
CA VAL A 156 9.65 26.62 -7.68
C VAL A 156 9.00 27.66 -6.78
N VAL A 157 8.53 27.21 -5.62
CA VAL A 157 7.90 28.11 -4.65
C VAL A 157 8.82 28.25 -3.42
N PRO A 158 9.32 29.47 -3.13
CA PRO A 158 10.14 29.68 -1.94
C PRO A 158 9.40 29.30 -0.66
N TYR A 159 10.10 28.66 0.29
CA TYR A 159 9.51 28.24 1.58
C TYR A 159 8.73 29.35 2.27
N ALA A 160 9.25 30.58 2.25
CA ALA A 160 8.59 31.74 2.86
C ALA A 160 7.23 32.06 2.24
N ALA A 161 7.00 31.71 0.98
CA ALA A 161 5.72 31.94 0.30
C ALA A 161 4.62 31.01 0.83
N PHE A 162 4.95 29.80 1.30
CA PHE A 162 3.98 28.89 1.90
C PHE A 162 3.33 29.46 3.15
N HIS A 163 4.05 30.27 3.95
CA HIS A 163 3.49 30.95 5.12
C HIS A 163 2.38 31.97 4.78
N ARG A 164 2.35 32.46 3.54
CA ARG A 164 1.37 33.43 3.05
C ARG A 164 0.28 32.80 2.21
N LEU A 165 0.33 31.48 2.05
CA LEU A 165 -0.62 30.77 1.19
C LEU A 165 -2.01 30.74 1.83
N THR A 166 -2.99 31.23 1.10
CA THR A 166 -4.41 31.08 1.49
C THR A 166 -4.94 29.77 0.96
N LEU A 167 -5.19 28.83 1.87
CA LEU A 167 -5.69 27.51 1.50
C LEU A 167 -7.14 27.57 1.04
N ALA A 168 -7.37 27.10 -0.16
CA ALA A 168 -8.70 26.96 -0.75
C ALA A 168 -8.74 25.67 -1.61
N LYS A 169 -9.95 25.18 -1.87
CA LYS A 169 -10.13 24.18 -2.93
C LYS A 169 -9.93 24.85 -4.27
N ILE A 170 -9.07 24.26 -5.11
CA ILE A 170 -8.80 24.75 -6.47
C ILE A 170 -9.63 23.98 -7.50
N PRO A 171 -10.08 24.65 -8.56
CA PRO A 171 -10.77 23.99 -9.67
C PRO A 171 -9.77 23.13 -10.46
N VAL A 172 -10.14 21.91 -10.77
CA VAL A 172 -9.36 20.99 -11.61
C VAL A 172 -10.32 20.33 -12.60
N SER A 173 -9.88 20.15 -13.84
CA SER A 173 -10.70 19.55 -14.90
C SER A 173 -11.28 18.20 -14.45
N TRP A 174 -12.54 17.95 -14.72
CA TRP A 174 -13.23 16.69 -14.42
C TRP A 174 -12.64 15.48 -15.19
N LEU A 175 -11.85 15.73 -16.23
CA LEU A 175 -11.14 14.70 -16.97
C LEU A 175 -10.00 14.04 -16.17
N PHE A 176 -9.54 14.68 -15.10
CA PHE A 176 -8.44 14.18 -14.27
C PHE A 176 -8.96 13.40 -13.07
N PRO A 177 -8.28 12.30 -12.68
CA PRO A 177 -8.74 11.44 -11.57
C PRO A 177 -8.63 12.14 -10.21
N ARG A 178 -9.51 11.79 -9.26
CA ARG A 178 -9.48 12.25 -7.84
C ARG A 178 -8.96 11.14 -6.96
N ASN A 179 -7.79 10.58 -7.28
CA ASN A 179 -7.25 9.35 -6.70
C ASN A 179 -5.99 9.56 -5.83
N GLY A 180 -5.77 10.80 -5.34
CA GLY A 180 -4.57 11.13 -4.56
C GLY A 180 -4.56 10.44 -3.20
N VAL A 181 -5.54 10.67 -2.35
CA VAL A 181 -5.50 10.30 -0.92
C VAL A 181 -6.51 9.22 -0.55
N PRO A 182 -6.04 8.08 -0.02
CA PRO A 182 -4.64 7.61 0.08
C PRO A 182 -4.09 7.11 -1.26
N SER A 183 -2.77 7.11 -1.44
CA SER A 183 -2.15 6.46 -2.61
C SER A 183 -2.38 4.96 -2.58
N LEU A 184 -3.29 4.46 -3.45
CA LEU A 184 -3.55 3.02 -3.55
C LEU A 184 -2.38 2.27 -4.20
N HIS A 185 -1.61 2.90 -5.08
CA HIS A 185 -0.43 2.27 -5.67
C HIS A 185 0.61 1.93 -4.59
N LEU A 186 0.93 2.88 -3.71
CA LEU A 186 1.82 2.61 -2.60
C LEU A 186 1.23 1.61 -1.61
N THR A 187 -0.07 1.73 -1.28
CA THR A 187 -0.77 0.78 -0.42
C THR A 187 -0.62 -0.65 -0.95
N TRP A 188 -0.87 -0.88 -2.24
CA TRP A 188 -0.77 -2.20 -2.84
C TRP A 188 0.67 -2.72 -2.92
N ALA A 189 1.63 -1.86 -3.26
CA ALA A 189 3.05 -2.24 -3.24
C ALA A 189 3.50 -2.66 -1.82
N LEU A 190 3.08 -1.93 -0.79
CA LEU A 190 3.34 -2.27 0.62
C LEU A 190 2.66 -3.58 1.03
N LEU A 191 1.38 -3.79 0.67
CA LEU A 191 0.67 -5.04 0.95
C LEU A 191 1.37 -6.23 0.29
N ILE A 192 1.84 -6.08 -0.96
CA ILE A 192 2.64 -7.11 -1.64
C ILE A 192 3.91 -7.40 -0.83
N TRP A 193 4.69 -6.38 -0.50
CA TRP A 193 5.94 -6.53 0.25
C TRP A 193 5.74 -7.17 1.62
N LEU A 194 4.76 -6.72 2.39
CA LEU A 194 4.45 -7.26 3.72
C LEU A 194 4.06 -8.74 3.67
N ASN A 195 3.44 -9.19 2.59
CA ASN A 195 2.99 -10.55 2.42
C ASN A 195 4.01 -11.46 1.68
N THR A 196 5.20 -10.97 1.32
CA THR A 196 6.26 -11.80 0.70
C THR A 196 7.18 -12.48 1.73
N ARG A 197 6.92 -12.39 3.03
CA ARG A 197 7.84 -12.85 4.09
C ARG A 197 8.13 -14.33 4.08
N SER A 198 7.13 -15.16 3.76
CA SER A 198 7.29 -16.61 3.59
C SER A 198 7.97 -16.99 2.26
N LEU A 199 8.17 -16.02 1.35
CA LEU A 199 8.79 -16.25 0.05
C LEU A 199 10.32 -16.13 0.13
N PRO A 200 11.07 -16.66 -0.89
CA PRO A 200 12.52 -16.54 -0.96
C PRO A 200 13.00 -15.09 -0.88
N ARG A 201 14.23 -14.87 -0.37
CA ARG A 201 14.83 -13.55 -0.21
C ARG A 201 14.75 -12.70 -1.50
N LEU A 202 14.97 -13.32 -2.66
CA LEU A 202 14.89 -12.62 -3.95
C LEU A 202 13.50 -12.02 -4.20
N ALA A 203 12.43 -12.76 -3.90
CA ALA A 203 11.06 -12.26 -4.03
C ALA A 203 10.79 -11.09 -3.07
N ARG A 204 11.32 -11.16 -1.84
CA ARG A 204 11.21 -10.08 -0.84
C ARG A 204 11.94 -8.81 -1.29
N LEU A 205 13.16 -8.97 -1.82
CA LEU A 205 13.96 -7.86 -2.35
C LEU A 205 13.28 -7.26 -3.59
N ALA A 206 12.75 -8.08 -4.48
CA ALA A 206 11.98 -7.61 -5.64
C ALA A 206 10.73 -6.83 -5.22
N ALA A 207 10.00 -7.30 -4.20
CA ALA A 207 8.85 -6.59 -3.66
C ALA A 207 9.24 -5.26 -2.98
N LEU A 208 10.36 -5.23 -2.26
CA LEU A 208 10.89 -3.97 -1.69
C LEU A 208 11.32 -3.00 -2.80
N ALA A 209 11.99 -3.49 -3.84
CA ALA A 209 12.36 -2.68 -4.99
C ALA A 209 11.10 -2.11 -5.69
N LEU A 210 10.01 -2.88 -5.78
CA LEU A 210 8.73 -2.42 -6.28
C LEU A 210 8.17 -1.28 -5.42
N VAL A 211 8.22 -1.37 -4.07
CA VAL A 211 7.80 -0.29 -3.17
C VAL A 211 8.60 0.98 -3.44
N LEU A 212 9.94 0.88 -3.47
CA LEU A 212 10.81 2.03 -3.69
C LEU A 212 10.59 2.66 -5.08
N ALA A 213 10.46 1.82 -6.11
CA ALA A 213 10.16 2.28 -7.46
C ALA A 213 8.78 2.95 -7.54
N THR A 214 7.77 2.42 -6.84
CA THR A 214 6.43 3.03 -6.77
C THR A 214 6.47 4.40 -6.09
N VAL A 215 7.19 4.54 -4.97
CA VAL A 215 7.37 5.83 -4.29
C VAL A 215 8.00 6.85 -5.23
N PHE A 216 9.07 6.46 -5.94
CA PHE A 216 9.75 7.35 -6.85
C PHE A 216 8.88 7.71 -8.06
N ASP A 217 8.29 6.72 -8.76
CA ASP A 217 7.48 6.92 -9.96
C ASP A 217 6.22 7.77 -9.69
N THR A 218 5.57 7.61 -8.54
CA THR A 218 4.38 8.38 -8.21
C THR A 218 4.68 9.85 -7.91
N LEU A 219 5.87 10.14 -7.36
CA LEU A 219 6.32 11.51 -7.09
C LEU A 219 6.86 12.18 -8.37
N ASP A 220 7.72 11.49 -9.14
CA ASP A 220 8.35 12.08 -10.32
C ASP A 220 7.37 12.31 -11.47
N SER A 221 6.38 11.42 -11.61
CA SER A 221 5.31 11.58 -12.61
C SER A 221 4.28 12.64 -12.21
N GLY A 222 4.30 13.12 -10.96
CA GLY A 222 3.33 14.07 -10.43
C GLY A 222 1.93 13.50 -10.22
N GLU A 223 1.79 12.18 -10.15
CA GLU A 223 0.52 11.52 -9.84
C GLU A 223 0.13 11.70 -8.36
N HIS A 224 1.12 11.91 -7.47
CA HIS A 224 0.92 12.05 -6.03
C HIS A 224 1.81 13.12 -5.41
N TYR A 225 1.34 13.68 -4.29
CA TYR A 225 2.15 14.42 -3.31
C TYR A 225 2.79 13.44 -2.32
N LEU A 226 3.86 13.87 -1.62
CA LEU A 226 4.39 13.09 -0.51
C LEU A 226 3.33 12.88 0.58
N PHE A 227 2.48 13.89 0.80
CA PHE A 227 1.32 13.79 1.69
C PHE A 227 0.51 12.49 1.45
N ASP A 228 0.17 12.20 0.19
CA ASP A 228 -0.64 11.04 -0.20
C ASP A 228 0.05 9.71 0.17
N LEU A 229 1.39 9.69 0.01
CA LEU A 229 2.22 8.52 0.31
C LEU A 229 2.34 8.29 1.82
N VAL A 230 2.51 9.36 2.59
CA VAL A 230 2.57 9.29 4.06
C VAL A 230 1.25 8.78 4.62
N VAL A 231 0.12 9.26 4.10
CA VAL A 231 -1.23 8.81 4.49
C VAL A 231 -1.48 7.35 4.12
N ALA A 232 -0.86 6.85 3.05
CA ALA A 232 -1.00 5.46 2.62
C ALA A 232 -0.38 4.45 3.61
N LEU A 233 0.63 4.84 4.41
CA LEU A 233 1.27 3.95 5.38
C LEU A 233 0.33 3.51 6.51
N PRO A 234 -0.30 4.41 7.29
CA PRO A 234 -1.27 4.02 8.30
C PRO A 234 -2.53 3.38 7.69
N PHE A 235 -2.93 3.78 6.49
CA PHE A 235 -4.01 3.13 5.76
C PHE A 235 -3.69 1.66 5.46
N THR A 236 -2.46 1.37 5.00
CA THR A 236 -1.99 0.01 4.76
C THR A 236 -1.99 -0.82 6.04
N LEU A 237 -1.50 -0.27 7.17
CA LEU A 237 -1.53 -0.94 8.46
C LEU A 237 -2.97 -1.27 8.89
N TRP A 238 -3.88 -0.30 8.76
CA TRP A 238 -5.30 -0.49 9.06
C TRP A 238 -5.88 -1.64 8.26
N MET A 239 -5.73 -1.63 6.93
CA MET A 239 -6.28 -2.66 6.05
C MET A 239 -5.67 -4.03 6.31
N GLN A 240 -4.36 -4.13 6.45
CA GLN A 240 -3.67 -5.39 6.73
C GLN A 240 -4.14 -6.02 8.05
N ALA A 241 -4.25 -5.21 9.11
CA ALA A 241 -4.68 -5.69 10.43
C ALA A 241 -6.19 -6.01 10.45
N TRP A 242 -7.02 -5.17 9.84
CA TRP A 242 -8.47 -5.37 9.78
C TRP A 242 -8.85 -6.67 9.07
N MET A 243 -8.14 -7.01 7.99
CA MET A 243 -8.41 -8.18 7.17
C MET A 243 -7.74 -9.47 7.66
N ALA A 244 -7.03 -9.45 8.80
CA ALA A 244 -6.46 -10.66 9.42
C ALA A 244 -7.56 -11.57 10.00
N ARG A 245 -8.37 -12.21 9.13
CA ARG A 245 -9.59 -12.96 9.49
C ARG A 245 -9.36 -14.25 10.24
N THR A 246 -8.17 -14.85 10.12
CA THR A 246 -7.78 -16.05 10.88
C THR A 246 -7.76 -15.82 12.38
N VAL A 247 -7.68 -14.55 12.78
CA VAL A 247 -7.65 -14.15 14.19
C VAL A 247 -8.94 -13.44 14.56
N SER A 248 -9.49 -13.76 15.73
CA SER A 248 -10.71 -13.13 16.24
C SER A 248 -10.57 -11.61 16.26
N ILE A 249 -11.63 -10.89 15.86
CA ILE A 249 -11.68 -9.42 15.92
C ILE A 249 -11.53 -8.89 17.37
N ARG A 250 -11.83 -9.73 18.37
CA ARG A 250 -11.64 -9.40 19.78
C ARG A 250 -10.22 -9.57 20.28
N ASP A 251 -9.35 -10.21 19.48
CA ASP A 251 -7.95 -10.39 19.83
C ASP A 251 -7.22 -9.05 19.74
N ARG A 252 -6.55 -8.67 20.84
CA ARG A 252 -5.81 -7.41 20.94
C ARG A 252 -4.70 -7.31 19.88
N ARG A 253 -4.10 -8.43 19.49
CA ARG A 253 -3.07 -8.49 18.45
C ARG A 253 -3.58 -8.03 17.08
N ARG A 254 -4.89 -8.18 16.81
CA ARG A 254 -5.55 -7.76 15.59
C ARG A 254 -6.12 -6.35 15.68
N TRP A 255 -7.00 -6.10 16.66
CA TRP A 255 -7.72 -4.83 16.71
C TRP A 255 -6.83 -3.62 17.05
N PHE A 256 -5.79 -3.82 17.90
CA PHE A 256 -4.94 -2.70 18.30
C PHE A 256 -4.18 -2.08 17.11
N PRO A 257 -3.45 -2.84 16.25
CA PRO A 257 -2.85 -2.27 15.05
C PRO A 257 -3.89 -1.71 14.06
N ALA A 258 -5.06 -2.34 13.94
CA ALA A 258 -6.13 -1.84 13.08
C ALA A 258 -6.65 -0.48 13.54
N VAL A 259 -6.92 -0.30 14.84
CA VAL A 259 -7.34 0.97 15.43
C VAL A 259 -6.22 2.00 15.34
N CYS A 260 -4.97 1.61 15.64
CA CYS A 260 -3.81 2.50 15.53
C CYS A 260 -3.67 3.05 14.09
N GLY A 261 -3.71 2.15 13.08
CA GLY A 261 -3.64 2.54 11.67
C GLY A 261 -4.81 3.43 11.27
N CYS A 262 -6.04 3.09 11.66
CA CYS A 262 -7.24 3.88 11.38
C CYS A 262 -7.13 5.27 12.02
N THR A 263 -6.73 5.36 13.29
CA THR A 263 -6.62 6.65 14.01
C THR A 263 -5.53 7.54 13.39
N LEU A 264 -4.36 6.98 13.07
CA LEU A 264 -3.30 7.73 12.40
C LEU A 264 -3.74 8.20 11.00
N PHE A 265 -4.43 7.36 10.25
CA PHE A 265 -4.97 7.72 8.95
C PHE A 265 -5.96 8.88 9.05
N GLN A 266 -6.93 8.81 9.98
CA GLN A 266 -7.88 9.89 10.23
C GLN A 266 -7.19 11.17 10.72
N ALA A 267 -6.19 11.04 11.61
CA ALA A 267 -5.40 12.17 12.07
C ALA A 267 -4.72 12.90 10.91
N TRP A 268 -4.17 12.16 9.94
CA TRP A 268 -3.57 12.76 8.75
C TRP A 268 -4.60 13.50 7.88
N LEU A 269 -5.81 12.97 7.70
CA LEU A 269 -6.87 13.68 6.96
C LEU A 269 -7.28 14.98 7.68
N VAL A 270 -7.37 14.94 9.02
CA VAL A 270 -7.67 16.14 9.84
C VAL A 270 -6.53 17.15 9.76
N ILE A 271 -5.27 16.72 9.89
CA ILE A 271 -4.09 17.59 9.77
C ILE A 271 -4.03 18.19 8.36
N GLY A 272 -4.18 17.38 7.31
CA GLY A 272 -4.19 17.85 5.93
C GLY A 272 -5.28 18.88 5.66
N ARG A 273 -6.43 18.76 6.32
CA ARG A 273 -7.59 19.64 6.10
C ARG A 273 -7.56 20.91 6.97
N PHE A 274 -7.15 20.79 8.23
CA PHE A 274 -7.31 21.83 9.24
C PHE A 274 -6.00 22.19 9.96
N GLY A 275 -4.95 21.37 9.80
CA GLY A 275 -3.70 21.50 10.54
C GLY A 275 -2.65 22.41 9.91
N PHE A 276 -3.01 23.24 8.93
CA PHE A 276 -2.04 24.09 8.22
C PHE A 276 -1.19 24.94 9.15
N HIS A 277 -1.80 25.61 10.12
CA HIS A 277 -1.06 26.42 11.08
C HIS A 277 -0.09 25.59 11.94
N LEU A 278 -0.45 24.35 12.27
CA LEU A 278 0.40 23.43 13.02
C LEU A 278 1.65 23.04 12.20
N ILE A 279 1.48 22.65 10.96
CA ILE A 279 2.58 22.22 10.09
C ILE A 279 3.50 23.40 9.69
N MET A 280 2.99 24.63 9.74
CA MET A 280 3.75 25.83 9.41
C MET A 280 4.47 26.49 10.60
N ILE A 281 4.39 25.93 11.81
CA ILE A 281 5.15 26.40 13.00
C ILE A 281 6.66 26.37 12.71
N GLY A 282 7.13 25.34 11.98
CA GLY A 282 8.51 25.19 11.56
C GLY A 282 8.73 23.83 10.90
N ARG A 283 9.76 23.72 10.08
CA ARG A 283 10.07 22.50 9.29
C ARG A 283 10.19 21.22 10.13
N ALA A 284 10.61 21.34 11.40
CA ALA A 284 10.76 20.20 12.29
C ALA A 284 9.42 19.50 12.59
N VAL A 285 8.32 20.25 12.65
CA VAL A 285 7.00 19.70 12.99
C VAL A 285 6.49 18.73 11.93
N PRO A 286 6.36 19.11 10.64
CA PRO A 286 5.90 18.18 9.63
C PRO A 286 6.86 17.00 9.43
N TRP A 287 8.18 17.19 9.52
CA TRP A 287 9.14 16.08 9.48
C TRP A 287 8.95 15.11 10.65
N PHE A 288 8.78 15.62 11.87
CA PHE A 288 8.49 14.77 13.03
C PHE A 288 7.21 13.95 12.83
N LEU A 289 6.13 14.58 12.36
CA LEU A 289 4.86 13.89 12.10
C LEU A 289 5.02 12.80 11.02
N VAL A 290 5.73 13.08 9.94
CA VAL A 290 6.03 12.11 8.88
C VAL A 290 6.83 10.93 9.43
N VAL A 291 7.96 11.20 10.09
CA VAL A 291 8.85 10.15 10.59
C VAL A 291 8.17 9.32 11.66
N ALA A 292 7.51 9.95 12.63
CA ALA A 292 6.86 9.25 13.75
C ALA A 292 5.72 8.35 13.26
N SER A 293 4.80 8.89 12.44
CA SER A 293 3.66 8.11 11.95
C SER A 293 4.07 7.00 10.98
N SER A 294 5.06 7.26 10.11
CA SER A 294 5.60 6.27 9.19
C SER A 294 6.29 5.14 9.95
N THR A 295 7.13 5.48 10.94
CA THR A 295 7.81 4.49 11.79
C THR A 295 6.81 3.62 12.54
N VAL A 296 5.82 4.23 13.20
CA VAL A 296 4.78 3.48 13.90
C VAL A 296 4.04 2.54 12.94
N SER A 297 3.62 3.04 11.78
CA SER A 297 2.89 2.25 10.79
C SER A 297 3.69 1.07 10.26
N ILE A 298 4.96 1.31 9.87
CA ILE A 298 5.85 0.28 9.34
C ILE A 298 6.20 -0.76 10.43
N VAL A 299 6.57 -0.32 11.62
CA VAL A 299 6.94 -1.24 12.73
C VAL A 299 5.77 -2.15 13.08
N TRP A 300 4.55 -1.62 13.21
CA TRP A 300 3.39 -2.44 13.48
C TRP A 300 3.05 -3.37 12.31
N ALA A 301 3.07 -2.89 11.08
CA ALA A 301 2.85 -3.72 9.90
C ALA A 301 3.89 -4.84 9.78
N MET A 302 5.14 -4.56 10.15
CA MET A 302 6.20 -5.57 10.19
C MET A 302 6.05 -6.59 11.32
N LYS A 303 5.48 -6.22 12.46
CA LYS A 303 5.23 -7.12 13.58
C LYS A 303 4.00 -7.99 13.39
N LEU A 304 3.01 -7.55 12.60
CA LEU A 304 1.75 -8.28 12.42
C LEU A 304 1.94 -9.77 12.11
N PRO A 305 2.72 -10.20 11.11
CA PRO A 305 2.87 -11.63 10.80
C PRO A 305 3.51 -12.43 11.92
N ALA A 306 4.44 -11.84 12.68
CA ALA A 306 5.05 -12.51 13.84
C ALA A 306 4.08 -12.65 15.01
N MET A 307 3.06 -11.80 15.09
CA MET A 307 2.01 -11.89 16.12
C MET A 307 0.98 -13.00 15.81
N PHE A 308 0.99 -13.52 14.58
CA PHE A 308 0.07 -14.56 14.10
C PHE A 308 0.85 -15.73 13.52
N PRO A 309 1.54 -16.52 14.36
CA PRO A 309 2.33 -17.67 13.90
C PRO A 309 1.46 -18.67 13.13
N GLU A 310 0.15 -18.71 13.41
CA GLU A 310 -0.80 -19.55 12.68
C GLU A 310 -0.87 -19.24 11.18
N MET A 311 -0.54 -17.99 10.79
CA MET A 311 -0.50 -17.58 9.38
C MET A 311 0.77 -18.05 8.66
N LEU A 312 1.78 -18.50 9.39
CA LEU A 312 3.06 -18.97 8.85
C LEU A 312 3.12 -20.48 8.74
N LEU A 313 2.14 -21.19 9.28
CA LEU A 313 2.11 -22.65 9.27
C LEU A 313 1.60 -23.21 7.93
N PRO A 314 2.19 -24.29 7.41
CA PRO A 314 1.68 -24.96 6.23
C PRO A 314 0.23 -25.43 6.42
N ALA A 315 -0.55 -25.45 5.34
CA ALA A 315 -1.91 -25.95 5.37
C ALA A 315 -1.94 -27.42 5.83
N GLY A 316 -2.59 -27.69 6.96
CA GLY A 316 -2.65 -29.02 7.58
C GLY A 316 -1.75 -29.21 8.80
N ALA A 317 -0.90 -28.26 9.17
CA ALA A 317 -0.21 -28.29 10.45
C ALA A 317 -1.22 -28.05 11.58
N ASP A 318 -1.40 -29.07 12.43
CA ASP A 318 -2.23 -28.93 13.63
C ASP A 318 -1.41 -28.31 14.74
N LEU A 319 -1.77 -27.09 15.15
CA LEU A 319 -1.11 -26.36 16.23
C LEU A 319 -1.11 -27.16 17.53
N ARG A 320 -2.16 -27.97 17.75
CA ARG A 320 -2.28 -28.81 18.95
C ARG A 320 -1.21 -29.91 18.98
N VAL A 321 -0.88 -30.48 17.82
CA VAL A 321 0.17 -31.48 17.70
C VAL A 321 1.54 -30.84 17.93
N MET A 322 1.80 -29.66 17.38
CA MET A 322 3.09 -28.98 17.60
C MET A 322 3.25 -28.47 19.03
N THR A 323 2.17 -27.99 19.67
CA THR A 323 2.20 -27.58 21.08
C THR A 323 2.38 -28.80 21.97
N ALA A 324 1.75 -29.94 21.67
CA ALA A 324 1.90 -31.17 22.41
C ALA A 324 3.33 -31.75 22.28
N VAL A 325 3.93 -31.72 21.10
CA VAL A 325 5.31 -32.12 20.85
C VAL A 325 6.30 -31.21 21.59
N ALA A 326 6.07 -29.89 21.57
CA ALA A 326 6.91 -28.95 22.32
C ALA A 326 6.79 -29.13 23.84
N THR A 327 5.59 -29.47 24.34
CA THR A 327 5.37 -29.74 25.79
C THR A 327 5.99 -31.03 26.21
N ASP A 328 5.97 -32.06 25.37
CA ASP A 328 6.58 -33.37 25.64
C ASP A 328 8.12 -33.31 25.57
N GLN A 329 8.69 -32.49 24.70
CA GLN A 329 10.14 -32.22 24.67
C GLN A 329 10.62 -31.37 25.84
N ASN A 330 9.80 -30.51 26.43
CA ASN A 330 10.15 -29.76 27.65
C ASN A 330 10.15 -30.62 28.91
N SER A 331 9.46 -31.76 28.91
CA SER A 331 9.51 -32.74 30.03
C SER A 331 10.83 -33.53 30.06
N ARG A 332 11.64 -33.48 29.00
CA ARG A 332 12.97 -34.07 28.91
C ARG A 332 14.04 -33.03 28.64
N THR A 333 14.30 -32.17 29.63
CA THR A 333 15.51 -31.32 29.78
C THR A 333 16.30 -31.05 28.49
N GLN A 334 15.74 -30.29 27.56
CA GLN A 334 16.48 -29.46 26.61
C GLN A 334 15.55 -28.32 26.20
N GLN A 335 15.80 -27.13 26.74
CA GLN A 335 15.36 -25.88 26.14
C GLN A 335 16.01 -25.81 24.77
N LEU A 336 15.40 -26.43 23.78
CA LEU A 336 15.71 -26.16 22.40
C LEU A 336 15.14 -24.78 22.10
N THR A 337 16.04 -23.88 21.94
CA THR A 337 15.96 -22.51 21.46
C THR A 337 15.28 -22.44 20.08
N ILE A 338 14.02 -22.88 19.98
CA ILE A 338 13.19 -22.66 18.78
C ILE A 338 12.92 -21.15 18.62
N ILE A 339 13.02 -20.38 19.71
CA ILE A 339 12.90 -18.91 19.69
C ILE A 339 14.09 -18.26 18.97
N ASN A 340 15.30 -18.82 18.99
CA ASN A 340 16.48 -18.23 18.36
C ASN A 340 16.56 -18.44 16.83
N ASP A 341 15.95 -19.46 16.27
CA ASP A 341 15.94 -19.63 14.82
C ASP A 341 15.00 -18.64 14.11
N TYR A 342 13.99 -18.12 14.78
CA TYR A 342 13.13 -17.07 14.22
C TYR A 342 13.77 -15.69 14.29
N ASP A 343 14.58 -15.40 15.29
CA ASP A 343 15.34 -14.15 15.37
C ASP A 343 16.47 -14.10 14.32
N LEU A 344 17.06 -15.24 13.98
CA LEU A 344 18.06 -15.37 12.92
C LEU A 344 17.46 -15.21 11.52
N ILE A 345 16.19 -15.54 11.31
CA ILE A 345 15.46 -15.31 10.05
C ILE A 345 15.08 -13.83 9.86
N LEU A 346 15.00 -13.05 10.94
CA LEU A 346 14.68 -11.63 10.89
C LEU A 346 15.89 -10.75 10.56
N TRP A 347 17.14 -11.25 10.71
CA TRP A 347 18.38 -10.50 10.52
C TRP A 347 19.38 -11.12 9.53
N SER A 348 19.13 -12.29 9.03
CA SER A 348 19.91 -12.93 7.94
C SER A 348 19.08 -12.98 6.64
#